data_641ce84e5abc360a66bbea7fdaff05bb
#
_entry.id   641ce84e5abc360a66bbea7fdaff05bb
#
_cell.length_a   1.000
_cell.length_b   1.000
_cell.length_c   1.000
_cell.angle_alpha   90.00
_cell.angle_beta   90.00
_cell.angle_gamma   90.00
#
_symmetry.space_group_name_H-M   'P 1'
#
loop_
_entity.id
_entity.type
_entity.pdbx_description
1 polymer ?
#
loop_
_entity_poly.entity_id
_entity_poly.type
_entity_poly.pdbx_seq_one_letter_code
_entity_poly.pdbx_strand_id
1 'polypeptide(L)'
;MDYFKDYKKLWKQSIMLLLQLKDDAERILIGSETAIRKAEEGDTSELLLHSIKPYGYSIIHFDRDIKNEWISVLDNMDQAHKLMANTLVRTDGILGKTDVNKLEENVKRVLSRKIETGDPICQYVAMKLWNEYWMVRGKKGEVYDTFSQLARNMIRPFSSEIETQPEYNQKLYRENPVFRWIAPQLDYDSIYPQYTVNNEKKIKIEWSLLPLKRLYADHCEDTGKVLVACKECGAIFVAESLKHKYCSVLCKNKAIDRNKRNRLSDPNLARQNTLCRDAYQYWFRTIEKAKSSHKYSEEQIAELREAMVRFRKDKNILAKKYRNNEITINELQNALVKTYDVLDGMLEKMQRG
;
A
#
# COMPACT_ATOMS: atom_id res chain seq x y z
N MET A 1 15.39 -19.75 17.96
CA MET A 1 14.82 -20.85 17.19
C MET A 1 15.41 -20.80 15.80
N ASP A 2 16.03 -21.86 15.32
CA ASP A 2 16.57 -21.89 13.95
C ASP A 2 15.45 -22.39 13.02
N TYR A 3 14.60 -21.45 12.59
CA TYR A 3 13.43 -21.72 11.74
C TYR A 3 13.76 -22.57 10.53
N PHE A 4 14.97 -22.46 9.99
CA PHE A 4 15.40 -23.25 8.82
C PHE A 4 15.80 -24.69 9.15
N LYS A 5 16.13 -25.00 10.40
CA LYS A 5 16.36 -26.40 10.84
C LYS A 5 15.07 -27.17 11.04
N ASP A 6 14.07 -26.50 11.61
CA ASP A 6 12.79 -27.12 11.92
C ASP A 6 11.96 -27.42 10.66
N TYR A 7 12.19 -26.68 9.59
CA TYR A 7 11.53 -26.84 8.29
C TYR A 7 12.25 -27.80 7.33
N LYS A 8 13.29 -28.51 7.74
CA LYS A 8 14.02 -29.49 6.89
C LYS A 8 13.14 -30.55 6.24
N LYS A 9 12.03 -30.92 6.86
CA LYS A 9 11.06 -31.89 6.31
C LYS A 9 10.31 -31.33 5.09
N LEU A 10 10.28 -30.00 4.92
CA LEU A 10 9.53 -29.31 3.87
C LEU A 10 10.38 -28.99 2.64
N TRP A 11 11.71 -29.10 2.72
CA TRP A 11 12.64 -28.74 1.65
C TRP A 11 12.53 -29.59 0.38
N LYS A 12 11.61 -30.52 0.33
CA LYS A 12 11.35 -31.35 -0.85
C LYS A 12 9.97 -31.14 -1.47
N GLN A 13 9.17 -30.24 -0.89
CA GLN A 13 7.80 -29.99 -1.35
C GLN A 13 7.66 -28.54 -1.76
N SER A 14 6.96 -28.30 -2.85
CA SER A 14 6.61 -26.92 -3.24
C SER A 14 5.69 -26.32 -2.18
N ILE A 15 6.03 -25.12 -1.71
CA ILE A 15 5.21 -24.36 -0.76
C ILE A 15 4.31 -23.44 -1.56
N MET A 16 3.03 -23.47 -1.24
CA MET A 16 2.02 -22.59 -1.82
C MET A 16 1.22 -21.87 -0.75
N LEU A 17 0.58 -20.79 -1.14
CA LEU A 17 -0.34 -20.03 -0.34
C LEU A 17 -1.73 -20.16 -0.93
N LEU A 18 -2.71 -20.51 -0.11
CA LEU A 18 -4.12 -20.37 -0.44
C LEU A 18 -4.70 -19.19 0.31
N LEU A 19 -5.25 -18.23 -0.44
CA LEU A 19 -6.00 -17.13 0.11
C LEU A 19 -7.49 -17.33 -0.18
N GLN A 20 -8.29 -17.25 0.87
CA GLN A 20 -9.75 -17.29 0.80
C GLN A 20 -10.30 -15.96 1.33
N LEU A 21 -11.16 -15.32 0.53
CA LEU A 21 -11.88 -14.11 0.92
C LEU A 21 -13.32 -14.48 1.27
N LYS A 22 -13.74 -14.08 2.46
CA LYS A 22 -15.11 -14.28 2.92
C LYS A 22 -15.51 -13.07 3.76
N ASP A 23 -16.60 -12.44 3.38
CA ASP A 23 -17.12 -11.23 4.05
C ASP A 23 -16.00 -10.17 4.23
N ASP A 24 -15.71 -9.80 5.48
CA ASP A 24 -14.68 -8.82 5.82
C ASP A 24 -13.38 -9.46 6.34
N ALA A 25 -13.12 -10.73 6.02
CA ALA A 25 -11.96 -11.46 6.48
C ALA A 25 -11.20 -12.18 5.35
N GLU A 26 -9.93 -12.40 5.61
CA GLU A 26 -9.02 -13.19 4.78
C GLU A 26 -8.51 -14.38 5.57
N ARG A 27 -8.73 -15.58 5.05
CA ARG A 27 -8.12 -16.79 5.57
C ARG A 27 -6.88 -17.10 4.74
N ILE A 28 -5.73 -17.16 5.39
CA ILE A 28 -4.43 -17.41 4.78
C ILE A 28 -3.93 -18.77 5.24
N LEU A 29 -3.73 -19.67 4.29
CA LEU A 29 -3.20 -21.00 4.52
C LEU A 29 -1.88 -21.16 3.77
N ILE A 30 -0.83 -21.61 4.46
CA ILE A 30 0.48 -21.86 3.86
C ILE A 30 0.87 -23.30 4.14
N GLY A 31 1.27 -24.02 3.10
CA GLY A 31 1.67 -25.42 3.22
C GLY A 31 2.04 -26.05 1.89
N SER A 32 2.26 -27.36 1.89
CA SER A 32 2.32 -28.14 0.67
C SER A 32 0.93 -28.25 0.03
N GLU A 33 0.87 -28.63 -1.23
CA GLU A 33 -0.40 -28.85 -1.92
C GLU A 33 -1.30 -29.86 -1.17
N THR A 34 -0.70 -30.94 -0.67
CA THR A 34 -1.42 -31.97 0.11
C THR A 34 -1.98 -31.38 1.41
N ALA A 35 -1.18 -30.57 2.13
CA ALA A 35 -1.61 -29.94 3.37
C ALA A 35 -2.75 -28.94 3.14
N ILE A 36 -2.68 -28.17 2.05
CA ILE A 36 -3.74 -27.22 1.69
C ILE A 36 -5.03 -27.97 1.33
N ARG A 37 -4.95 -29.06 0.55
CA ARG A 37 -6.13 -29.86 0.23
C ARG A 37 -6.80 -30.44 1.48
N LYS A 38 -6.03 -30.99 2.41
CA LYS A 38 -6.57 -31.46 3.70
C LYS A 38 -7.21 -30.34 4.50
N ALA A 39 -6.61 -29.16 4.48
CA ALA A 39 -7.16 -27.99 5.17
C ALA A 39 -8.48 -27.49 4.55
N GLU A 40 -8.67 -27.65 3.25
CA GLU A 40 -9.96 -27.39 2.58
C GLU A 40 -11.03 -28.40 3.01
N GLU A 41 -10.63 -29.62 3.37
CA GLU A 41 -11.49 -30.68 3.93
C GLU A 41 -11.69 -30.56 5.45
N GLY A 42 -11.04 -29.58 6.11
CA GLY A 42 -11.18 -29.29 7.54
C GLY A 42 -9.99 -29.66 8.43
N ASP A 43 -9.00 -30.40 7.91
CA ASP A 43 -7.79 -30.80 8.66
C ASP A 43 -6.65 -29.81 8.41
N THR A 44 -6.39 -28.93 9.38
CA THR A 44 -5.32 -27.93 9.32
C THR A 44 -4.01 -28.37 9.98
N SER A 45 -3.91 -29.61 10.43
CA SER A 45 -2.77 -30.09 11.24
C SER A 45 -1.42 -30.11 10.51
N GLU A 46 -1.44 -30.26 9.18
CA GLU A 46 -0.24 -30.29 8.33
C GLU A 46 0.15 -28.94 7.75
N LEU A 47 -0.62 -27.89 8.00
CA LEU A 47 -0.28 -26.54 7.53
C LEU A 47 0.95 -26.00 8.25
N LEU A 48 1.78 -25.25 7.53
CA LEU A 48 2.87 -24.46 8.08
C LEU A 48 2.34 -23.22 8.83
N LEU A 49 1.27 -22.65 8.29
CA LEU A 49 0.61 -21.50 8.87
C LEU A 49 -0.87 -21.50 8.49
N HIS A 50 -1.69 -21.17 9.47
CA HIS A 50 -3.08 -20.83 9.31
C HIS A 50 -3.34 -19.49 10.02
N SER A 51 -3.83 -18.50 9.31
CA SER A 51 -4.11 -17.17 9.88
C SER A 51 -5.39 -16.59 9.31
N ILE A 52 -6.12 -15.85 10.15
CA ILE A 52 -7.28 -15.06 9.74
C ILE A 52 -6.91 -13.60 9.93
N LYS A 53 -7.10 -12.80 8.90
CA LYS A 53 -6.76 -11.37 8.87
C LYS A 53 -7.96 -10.55 8.39
N PRO A 54 -8.00 -9.24 8.69
CA PRO A 54 -8.99 -8.34 8.11
C PRO A 54 -8.88 -8.30 6.58
N TYR A 55 -9.99 -8.08 5.90
CA TYR A 55 -10.04 -7.94 4.45
C TYR A 55 -9.12 -6.79 3.95
N GLY A 56 -8.35 -7.05 2.92
CA GLY A 56 -7.34 -6.13 2.38
C GLY A 56 -5.95 -6.24 3.01
N TYR A 57 -5.77 -7.13 3.99
CA TYR A 57 -4.49 -7.33 4.66
C TYR A 57 -3.40 -7.81 3.70
N SER A 58 -3.66 -8.88 2.97
CA SER A 58 -2.64 -9.51 2.12
C SER A 58 -2.17 -8.58 1.01
N ILE A 59 -3.08 -7.86 0.34
CA ILE A 59 -2.71 -6.97 -0.77
C ILE A 59 -1.81 -5.82 -0.30
N ILE A 60 -2.06 -5.25 0.88
CA ILE A 60 -1.24 -4.18 1.44
C ILE A 60 0.17 -4.70 1.75
N HIS A 61 0.27 -5.87 2.37
CA HIS A 61 1.54 -6.43 2.79
C HIS A 61 2.39 -6.87 1.60
N PHE A 62 1.81 -7.49 0.58
CA PHE A 62 2.51 -7.79 -0.66
C PHE A 62 3.07 -6.55 -1.35
N ASP A 63 2.34 -5.44 -1.36
CA ASP A 63 2.77 -4.24 -2.08
C ASP A 63 3.70 -3.34 -1.24
N ARG A 64 3.50 -3.27 0.07
CA ARG A 64 4.27 -2.39 0.95
C ARG A 64 5.59 -3.01 1.43
N ASP A 65 5.54 -4.28 1.84
CA ASP A 65 6.62 -4.88 2.62
C ASP A 65 7.59 -5.70 1.76
N ILE A 66 7.22 -5.93 0.48
CA ILE A 66 8.07 -6.60 -0.49
C ILE A 66 8.75 -5.55 -1.39
N LYS A 67 9.85 -4.97 -0.92
CA LYS A 67 10.63 -3.97 -1.66
C LYS A 67 12.14 -4.29 -1.58
N ASN A 68 12.96 -3.26 -1.53
CA ASN A 68 14.42 -3.30 -1.72
C ASN A 68 15.18 -4.41 -0.98
N GLU A 69 14.76 -4.81 0.22
CA GLU A 69 15.43 -5.90 0.95
C GLU A 69 15.34 -7.25 0.25
N TRP A 70 14.19 -7.54 -0.39
CA TRP A 70 14.00 -8.78 -1.13
C TRP A 70 14.83 -8.84 -2.41
N ILE A 71 15.03 -7.69 -3.07
CA ILE A 71 15.96 -7.57 -4.21
C ILE A 71 17.37 -7.93 -3.77
N SER A 72 17.82 -7.38 -2.64
CA SER A 72 19.15 -7.71 -2.08
C SER A 72 19.28 -9.20 -1.72
N VAL A 73 18.21 -9.84 -1.24
CA VAL A 73 18.21 -11.29 -1.00
C VAL A 73 18.45 -12.07 -2.28
N LEU A 74 17.72 -11.75 -3.36
CA LEU A 74 17.90 -12.43 -4.65
C LEU A 74 19.28 -12.15 -5.26
N ASP A 75 19.79 -10.93 -5.16
CA ASP A 75 21.12 -10.60 -5.66
C ASP A 75 22.21 -11.40 -4.93
N ASN A 76 22.07 -11.61 -3.62
CA ASN A 76 22.99 -12.48 -2.86
C ASN A 76 22.84 -13.96 -3.26
N MET A 77 21.63 -14.44 -3.53
CA MET A 77 21.40 -15.79 -4.05
C MET A 77 22.05 -16.00 -5.42
N ASP A 78 21.87 -15.04 -6.33
CA ASP A 78 22.46 -15.06 -7.68
C ASP A 78 23.98 -15.03 -7.63
N GLN A 79 24.58 -14.22 -6.75
CA GLN A 79 26.02 -14.19 -6.54
C GLN A 79 26.56 -15.51 -5.97
N ALA A 80 25.89 -16.07 -4.97
CA ALA A 80 26.27 -17.36 -4.39
C ALA A 80 26.22 -18.48 -5.43
N HIS A 81 25.17 -18.49 -6.28
CA HIS A 81 25.05 -19.45 -7.36
C HIS A 81 26.16 -19.32 -8.40
N LYS A 82 26.48 -18.09 -8.86
CA LYS A 82 27.57 -17.81 -9.80
C LYS A 82 28.93 -18.27 -9.25
N LEU A 83 29.19 -18.01 -7.97
CA LEU A 83 30.41 -18.46 -7.32
C LEU A 83 30.49 -19.99 -7.26
N MET A 84 29.41 -20.69 -6.95
CA MET A 84 29.37 -22.16 -6.98
C MET A 84 29.61 -22.72 -8.37
N ALA A 85 28.98 -22.16 -9.39
CA ALA A 85 29.15 -22.60 -10.78
C ALA A 85 30.60 -22.40 -11.27
N ASN A 86 31.23 -21.29 -10.87
CA ASN A 86 32.65 -20.99 -11.21
C ASN A 86 33.66 -21.86 -10.41
N THR A 87 33.32 -22.25 -9.19
CA THR A 87 34.19 -23.06 -8.32
C THR A 87 34.29 -24.51 -8.82
N LEU A 88 33.27 -25.00 -9.49
CA LEU A 88 33.27 -26.31 -10.15
C LEU A 88 34.25 -26.36 -11.35
N VAL A 89 34.70 -25.19 -11.84
CA VAL A 89 35.63 -25.06 -12.99
C VAL A 89 37.08 -24.84 -12.52
N ARG A 90 37.33 -24.40 -11.26
CA ARG A 90 38.66 -24.09 -10.70
C ARG A 90 39.02 -25.03 -9.55
N THR A 91 40.18 -25.64 -9.62
CA THR A 91 40.75 -26.57 -8.63
C THR A 91 41.13 -25.94 -7.28
N ASP A 92 41.00 -24.62 -7.12
CA ASP A 92 41.38 -23.87 -5.89
C ASP A 92 40.21 -23.60 -4.94
N GLY A 93 39.40 -24.60 -4.68
CA GLY A 93 38.06 -24.57 -4.07
C GLY A 93 37.88 -23.97 -2.68
N ILE A 94 38.88 -23.40 -1.99
CA ILE A 94 38.75 -22.95 -0.59
C ILE A 94 38.19 -21.53 -0.49
N LEU A 95 38.65 -20.60 -1.32
CA LEU A 95 38.24 -19.18 -1.28
C LEU A 95 36.74 -19.00 -1.70
N GLY A 96 36.33 -19.69 -2.78
CA GLY A 96 34.94 -19.58 -3.27
C GLY A 96 33.90 -20.15 -2.29
N LYS A 97 34.25 -21.19 -1.52
CA LYS A 97 33.32 -21.81 -0.54
C LYS A 97 33.03 -20.88 0.65
N THR A 98 34.04 -20.11 1.11
CA THR A 98 33.90 -19.17 2.21
C THR A 98 32.97 -18.01 1.80
N ASP A 99 33.06 -17.51 0.57
CA ASP A 99 32.26 -16.40 0.08
C ASP A 99 30.82 -16.82 -0.18
N VAL A 100 30.60 -18.02 -0.74
CA VAL A 100 29.26 -18.62 -0.87
C VAL A 100 28.58 -18.72 0.49
N ASN A 101 29.27 -19.27 1.50
CA ASN A 101 28.70 -19.41 2.84
C ASN A 101 28.33 -18.06 3.45
N LYS A 102 29.15 -17.02 3.29
CA LYS A 102 28.85 -15.66 3.78
C LYS A 102 27.59 -15.08 3.12
N LEU A 103 27.45 -15.24 1.80
CA LEU A 103 26.27 -14.77 1.07
C LEU A 103 25.01 -15.48 1.55
N GLU A 104 25.09 -16.81 1.67
CA GLU A 104 23.97 -17.62 2.15
C GLU A 104 23.58 -17.32 3.60
N GLU A 105 24.54 -17.07 4.49
CA GLU A 105 24.28 -16.63 5.85
C GLU A 105 23.61 -15.24 5.90
N ASN A 106 24.00 -14.32 5.00
CA ASN A 106 23.29 -13.05 4.86
C ASN A 106 21.84 -13.24 4.42
N VAL A 107 21.62 -14.09 3.41
CA VAL A 107 20.27 -14.45 2.96
C VAL A 107 19.46 -15.02 4.13
N LYS A 108 19.95 -16.03 4.83
CA LYS A 108 19.29 -16.64 6.00
C LYS A 108 18.91 -15.58 7.04
N ARG A 109 19.86 -14.69 7.38
CA ARG A 109 19.63 -13.64 8.39
C ARG A 109 18.50 -12.71 8.02
N VAL A 110 18.39 -12.29 6.74
CA VAL A 110 17.31 -11.44 6.28
C VAL A 110 15.98 -12.20 6.29
N LEU A 111 15.95 -13.43 5.77
CA LEU A 111 14.75 -14.25 5.72
C LEU A 111 14.25 -14.62 7.13
N SER A 112 15.15 -14.96 8.08
CA SER A 112 14.77 -15.22 9.47
C SER A 112 14.07 -14.03 10.11
N ARG A 113 14.61 -12.82 9.92
CA ARG A 113 13.96 -11.59 10.41
C ARG A 113 12.56 -11.41 9.84
N LYS A 114 12.36 -11.73 8.55
CA LYS A 114 11.04 -11.65 7.91
C LYS A 114 10.07 -12.68 8.47
N ILE A 115 10.53 -13.87 8.80
CA ILE A 115 9.72 -14.90 9.46
C ILE A 115 9.36 -14.48 10.89
N GLU A 116 10.30 -13.90 11.62
CA GLU A 116 10.09 -13.40 12.99
C GLU A 116 9.07 -12.27 13.09
N THR A 117 8.81 -11.53 12.02
CA THR A 117 7.76 -10.50 12.02
C THR A 117 6.37 -11.05 12.30
N GLY A 118 6.15 -12.35 12.12
CA GLY A 118 4.85 -13.00 12.27
C GLY A 118 3.84 -12.62 11.18
N ASP A 119 4.29 -11.88 10.16
CA ASP A 119 3.47 -11.55 9.00
C ASP A 119 3.37 -12.76 8.07
N PRO A 120 2.17 -13.33 7.83
CA PRO A 120 2.02 -14.55 7.05
C PRO A 120 2.50 -14.41 5.60
N ILE A 121 2.41 -13.21 5.01
CA ILE A 121 2.85 -12.98 3.64
C ILE A 121 4.37 -12.94 3.56
N CYS A 122 5.02 -12.22 4.48
CA CYS A 122 6.48 -12.22 4.58
C CYS A 122 7.02 -13.62 4.87
N GLN A 123 6.35 -14.38 5.74
CA GLN A 123 6.72 -15.77 6.02
C GLN A 123 6.61 -16.65 4.78
N TYR A 124 5.50 -16.55 4.03
CA TYR A 124 5.33 -17.30 2.78
C TYR A 124 6.46 -17.00 1.78
N VAL A 125 6.71 -15.72 1.49
CA VAL A 125 7.75 -15.33 0.53
C VAL A 125 9.12 -15.82 0.99
N ALA A 126 9.46 -15.66 2.28
CA ALA A 126 10.73 -16.10 2.83
C ALA A 126 10.92 -17.63 2.70
N MET A 127 9.93 -18.40 3.09
CA MET A 127 9.98 -19.85 3.02
C MET A 127 10.02 -20.35 1.57
N LYS A 128 9.22 -19.76 0.69
CA LYS A 128 9.18 -20.11 -0.74
C LYS A 128 10.52 -19.87 -1.40
N LEU A 129 11.09 -18.66 -1.26
CA LEU A 129 12.39 -18.31 -1.83
C LEU A 129 13.50 -19.22 -1.33
N TRP A 130 13.54 -19.48 -0.04
CA TRP A 130 14.59 -20.32 0.54
C TRP A 130 14.49 -21.77 0.09
N ASN A 131 13.28 -22.33 0.12
CA ASN A 131 13.05 -23.72 -0.27
C ASN A 131 13.42 -23.97 -1.73
N GLU A 132 12.94 -23.12 -2.63
CA GLU A 132 13.20 -23.26 -4.07
C GLU A 132 14.68 -22.99 -4.41
N TYR A 133 15.32 -22.01 -3.77
CA TYR A 133 16.75 -21.77 -3.91
C TYR A 133 17.56 -23.03 -3.58
N TRP A 134 17.24 -23.72 -2.48
CA TRP A 134 17.92 -24.95 -2.10
C TRP A 134 17.73 -26.09 -3.09
N MET A 135 16.60 -26.19 -3.75
CA MET A 135 16.33 -27.20 -4.77
C MET A 135 17.15 -26.97 -6.05
N VAL A 136 17.42 -25.72 -6.39
CA VAL A 136 18.13 -25.35 -7.63
C VAL A 136 19.59 -24.96 -7.41
N ARG A 137 20.03 -24.83 -6.16
CA ARG A 137 21.40 -24.46 -5.77
C ARG A 137 22.43 -25.39 -6.41
N GLY A 138 23.38 -24.78 -7.14
CA GLY A 138 24.44 -25.54 -7.82
C GLY A 138 24.02 -26.29 -9.09
N LYS A 139 22.74 -26.23 -9.50
CA LYS A 139 22.30 -26.72 -10.79
C LYS A 139 22.71 -25.75 -11.90
N LYS A 140 23.06 -26.29 -13.09
CA LYS A 140 23.53 -25.49 -14.20
C LYS A 140 22.39 -24.92 -15.05
N GLY A 141 22.63 -23.71 -15.62
CA GLY A 141 21.89 -23.13 -16.71
C GLY A 141 20.43 -22.83 -16.42
N GLU A 142 19.55 -23.21 -17.33
CA GLU A 142 18.13 -22.82 -17.38
C GLU A 142 17.34 -23.07 -16.08
N VAL A 143 17.70 -24.08 -15.28
CA VAL A 143 16.96 -24.40 -14.04
C VAL A 143 17.11 -23.29 -13.00
N TYR A 144 18.34 -22.75 -12.83
CA TYR A 144 18.55 -21.64 -11.91
C TYR A 144 18.01 -20.32 -12.47
N ASP A 145 18.20 -20.10 -13.77
CA ASP A 145 17.70 -18.89 -14.44
C ASP A 145 16.19 -18.80 -14.36
N THR A 146 15.49 -19.92 -14.55
CA THR A 146 14.03 -20.00 -14.35
C THR A 146 13.64 -19.65 -12.91
N PHE A 147 14.31 -20.21 -11.90
CA PHE A 147 14.08 -19.84 -10.49
C PHE A 147 14.30 -18.35 -10.26
N SER A 148 15.44 -17.81 -10.70
CA SER A 148 15.77 -16.40 -10.49
C SER A 148 14.71 -15.46 -11.13
N GLN A 149 14.23 -15.80 -12.32
CA GLN A 149 13.18 -15.06 -13.00
C GLN A 149 11.83 -15.13 -12.27
N LEU A 150 11.40 -16.32 -11.86
CA LEU A 150 10.16 -16.52 -11.09
C LEU A 150 10.21 -15.80 -9.75
N ALA A 151 11.35 -15.90 -9.04
CA ALA A 151 11.55 -15.25 -7.76
C ALA A 151 11.51 -13.70 -7.89
N ARG A 152 12.16 -13.13 -8.92
CA ARG A 152 12.09 -11.69 -9.21
C ARG A 152 10.68 -11.24 -9.58
N ASN A 153 9.93 -12.04 -10.31
CA ASN A 153 8.53 -11.75 -10.62
C ASN A 153 7.66 -11.76 -9.36
N MET A 154 7.90 -12.71 -8.44
CA MET A 154 7.13 -12.80 -7.18
C MET A 154 7.35 -11.59 -6.28
N ILE A 155 8.58 -11.09 -6.16
CA ILE A 155 8.90 -9.94 -5.30
C ILE A 155 8.74 -8.58 -5.99
N ARG A 156 8.45 -8.57 -7.30
CA ARG A 156 8.22 -7.33 -8.02
C ARG A 156 6.99 -6.62 -7.44
N PRO A 157 7.14 -5.37 -6.98
CA PRO A 157 6.00 -4.62 -6.46
C PRO A 157 4.93 -4.52 -7.54
N PHE A 158 3.69 -4.52 -7.13
CA PHE A 158 2.58 -4.15 -8.00
C PHE A 158 2.89 -2.75 -8.54
N SER A 159 3.21 -2.65 -9.83
CA SER A 159 3.71 -1.40 -10.40
C SER A 159 2.78 -0.24 -10.08
N SER A 160 3.39 0.93 -9.86
CA SER A 160 2.72 2.22 -9.68
C SER A 160 1.86 2.66 -10.88
N GLU A 161 1.83 1.88 -11.94
CA GLU A 161 1.08 2.10 -13.18
C GLU A 161 -0.41 1.72 -13.08
N ILE A 162 -0.86 1.17 -11.95
CA ILE A 162 -2.26 0.85 -11.77
C ILE A 162 -2.98 2.10 -11.29
N GLU A 163 -3.63 2.77 -12.22
CA GLU A 163 -4.66 3.75 -11.85
C GLU A 163 -5.79 3.05 -11.11
N THR A 164 -6.23 3.69 -10.05
CA THR A 164 -7.11 3.12 -9.03
C THR A 164 -8.60 3.22 -9.41
N GLN A 165 -8.93 2.93 -10.66
CA GLN A 165 -10.33 2.85 -11.10
C GLN A 165 -10.71 1.38 -11.32
N PRO A 166 -11.84 0.92 -10.78
CA PRO A 166 -12.28 -0.47 -10.93
C PRO A 166 -12.33 -0.93 -12.40
N GLU A 167 -12.83 -0.07 -13.30
CA GLU A 167 -12.90 -0.32 -14.74
C GLU A 167 -11.51 -0.46 -15.39
N TYR A 168 -10.56 0.36 -14.95
CA TYR A 168 -9.18 0.30 -15.43
C TYR A 168 -8.49 -0.99 -14.97
N ASN A 169 -8.71 -1.39 -13.72
CA ASN A 169 -8.18 -2.64 -13.19
C ASN A 169 -8.68 -3.85 -13.98
N GLN A 170 -9.97 -3.94 -14.32
CA GLN A 170 -10.51 -5.01 -15.15
C GLN A 170 -9.89 -5.02 -16.55
N LYS A 171 -9.73 -3.84 -17.17
CA LYS A 171 -9.13 -3.69 -18.49
C LYS A 171 -7.66 -4.12 -18.47
N LEU A 172 -6.92 -3.74 -17.45
CA LEU A 172 -5.51 -4.10 -17.24
C LEU A 172 -5.30 -5.61 -17.15
N TYR A 173 -6.20 -6.32 -16.47
CA TYR A 173 -6.16 -7.78 -16.38
C TYR A 173 -6.43 -8.47 -17.71
N ARG A 174 -7.36 -7.96 -18.50
CA ARG A 174 -7.71 -8.53 -19.81
C ARG A 174 -6.70 -8.22 -20.90
N GLU A 175 -6.05 -7.06 -20.85
CA GLU A 175 -5.21 -6.52 -21.92
C GLU A 175 -3.71 -6.50 -21.59
N ASN A 176 -3.30 -6.77 -20.35
CA ASN A 176 -1.91 -6.66 -19.94
C ASN A 176 -1.01 -7.69 -20.66
N PRO A 177 0.02 -7.23 -21.44
CA PRO A 177 0.93 -8.13 -22.13
C PRO A 177 1.65 -9.11 -21.21
N VAL A 178 1.98 -8.72 -19.99
CA VAL A 178 2.59 -9.59 -18.97
C VAL A 178 1.65 -10.73 -18.59
N PHE A 179 0.35 -10.48 -18.54
CA PHE A 179 -0.66 -11.49 -18.27
C PHE A 179 -0.76 -12.49 -19.44
N ARG A 180 -0.71 -12.01 -20.67
CA ARG A 180 -0.70 -12.87 -21.88
C ARG A 180 0.58 -13.69 -22.00
N TRP A 181 1.69 -13.19 -21.46
CA TRP A 181 2.98 -13.88 -21.53
C TRP A 181 3.14 -14.94 -20.44
N ILE A 182 2.59 -14.71 -19.24
CA ILE A 182 2.60 -15.66 -18.13
C ILE A 182 1.47 -16.70 -18.24
N ALA A 183 0.34 -16.32 -18.82
CA ALA A 183 -0.84 -17.19 -18.96
C ALA A 183 -0.59 -18.57 -19.63
N PRO A 184 0.30 -18.70 -20.64
CA PRO A 184 0.62 -19.99 -21.21
C PRO A 184 1.49 -20.90 -20.33
N GLN A 185 2.12 -20.34 -19.28
CA GLN A 185 3.04 -21.04 -18.38
C GLN A 185 2.41 -21.38 -17.01
N LEU A 186 1.25 -20.82 -16.73
CA LEU A 186 0.49 -21.06 -15.51
C LEU A 186 -0.74 -21.89 -15.86
N ASP A 187 -1.02 -22.87 -15.04
CA ASP A 187 -2.28 -23.60 -15.09
C ASP A 187 -3.42 -22.58 -14.98
N TYR A 188 -4.32 -22.58 -15.96
CA TYR A 188 -5.36 -21.57 -16.12
C TYR A 188 -6.22 -21.46 -14.86
N ASP A 189 -6.45 -22.59 -14.17
CA ASP A 189 -7.19 -22.64 -12.91
C ASP A 189 -6.46 -21.97 -11.73
N SER A 190 -5.13 -21.82 -11.81
CA SER A 190 -4.35 -21.15 -10.78
C SER A 190 -4.35 -19.63 -10.90
N ILE A 191 -4.77 -19.09 -12.05
CA ILE A 191 -4.79 -17.64 -12.34
C ILE A 191 -6.13 -17.00 -11.97
N TYR A 192 -7.21 -17.79 -12.08
CA TYR A 192 -8.56 -17.30 -11.84
C TYR A 192 -9.04 -17.64 -10.43
N PRO A 193 -9.69 -16.71 -9.73
CA PRO A 193 -10.34 -17.01 -8.46
C PRO A 193 -11.32 -18.15 -8.63
N GLN A 194 -11.22 -19.15 -7.77
CA GLN A 194 -12.20 -20.22 -7.69
C GLN A 194 -13.33 -19.78 -6.76
N TYR A 195 -14.57 -19.91 -7.22
CA TYR A 195 -15.75 -19.60 -6.43
C TYR A 195 -16.25 -20.87 -5.74
N THR A 196 -16.58 -20.75 -4.47
CA THR A 196 -17.25 -21.82 -3.72
C THR A 196 -18.75 -21.58 -3.66
N VAL A 197 -19.51 -22.60 -3.23
CA VAL A 197 -20.98 -22.57 -3.12
C VAL A 197 -21.50 -21.40 -2.27
N ASN A 198 -20.67 -20.85 -1.37
CA ASN A 198 -21.04 -19.76 -0.44
C ASN A 198 -20.49 -18.39 -0.85
N ASN A 199 -20.21 -18.15 -2.13
CA ASN A 199 -19.56 -16.92 -2.62
C ASN A 199 -18.17 -16.64 -2.02
N GLU A 200 -17.54 -17.61 -1.40
CA GLU A 200 -16.16 -17.50 -0.97
C GLU A 200 -15.27 -17.50 -2.21
N LYS A 201 -14.44 -16.46 -2.34
CA LYS A 201 -13.42 -16.40 -3.38
C LYS A 201 -12.11 -16.93 -2.84
N LYS A 202 -11.51 -17.88 -3.53
CA LYS A 202 -10.22 -18.44 -3.15
C LYS A 202 -9.25 -18.48 -4.32
N ILE A 203 -7.96 -18.35 -4.02
CA ILE A 203 -6.89 -18.44 -5.00
C ILE A 203 -5.66 -19.10 -4.41
N LYS A 204 -5.05 -19.99 -5.19
CA LYS A 204 -3.73 -20.56 -4.89
C LYS A 204 -2.64 -19.68 -5.50
N ILE A 205 -1.64 -19.34 -4.71
CA ILE A 205 -0.49 -18.54 -5.14
C ILE A 205 0.75 -19.38 -5.01
N GLU A 206 1.47 -19.57 -6.11
CA GLU A 206 2.76 -20.23 -6.14
C GLU A 206 3.90 -19.23 -6.37
N TRP A 207 3.97 -18.63 -7.55
CA TRP A 207 5.02 -17.72 -7.95
C TRP A 207 4.54 -16.35 -8.41
N SER A 208 3.28 -16.22 -8.78
CA SER A 208 2.74 -14.97 -9.29
C SER A 208 1.77 -14.36 -8.30
N LEU A 209 1.92 -13.05 -8.07
CA LEU A 209 0.99 -12.25 -7.29
C LEU A 209 -0.12 -11.61 -8.14
N LEU A 210 -0.09 -11.80 -9.46
CA LEU A 210 -1.14 -11.29 -10.35
C LEU A 210 -2.52 -11.86 -10.00
N PRO A 211 -2.65 -13.17 -9.71
CA PRO A 211 -3.92 -13.73 -9.28
C PRO A 211 -4.50 -13.05 -8.03
N LEU A 212 -3.64 -12.59 -7.12
CA LEU A 212 -4.05 -11.85 -5.92
C LEU A 212 -4.78 -10.56 -6.27
N LYS A 213 -4.23 -9.77 -7.19
CA LYS A 213 -4.88 -8.53 -7.65
C LYS A 213 -6.24 -8.80 -8.26
N ARG A 214 -6.34 -9.85 -9.08
CA ARG A 214 -7.59 -10.26 -9.69
C ARG A 214 -8.63 -10.61 -8.64
N LEU A 215 -8.25 -11.44 -7.66
CA LEU A 215 -9.10 -11.83 -6.56
C LEU A 215 -9.69 -10.61 -5.84
N TYR A 216 -8.85 -9.62 -5.53
CA TYR A 216 -9.31 -8.41 -4.86
C TYR A 216 -10.16 -7.52 -5.76
N ALA A 217 -9.83 -7.40 -7.05
CA ALA A 217 -10.63 -6.62 -7.98
C ALA A 217 -12.05 -7.18 -8.10
N ASP A 218 -12.17 -8.49 -8.29
CA ASP A 218 -13.45 -9.17 -8.40
C ASP A 218 -14.27 -9.10 -7.09
N HIS A 219 -13.60 -9.21 -5.94
CA HIS A 219 -14.28 -9.10 -4.65
C HIS A 219 -14.67 -7.66 -4.31
N CYS A 220 -13.88 -6.67 -4.70
CA CYS A 220 -14.24 -5.26 -4.56
C CYS A 220 -15.48 -4.91 -5.40
N GLU A 221 -15.58 -5.46 -6.62
CA GLU A 221 -16.75 -5.27 -7.48
C GLU A 221 -18.02 -5.81 -6.81
N ASP A 222 -17.96 -7.01 -6.22
CA ASP A 222 -19.11 -7.62 -5.55
C ASP A 222 -19.51 -6.91 -4.26
N THR A 223 -18.54 -6.36 -3.53
CA THR A 223 -18.75 -5.71 -2.22
C THR A 223 -18.92 -4.20 -2.30
N GLY A 224 -18.85 -3.62 -3.51
CA GLY A 224 -18.91 -2.16 -3.71
C GLY A 224 -17.70 -1.40 -3.16
N LYS A 225 -16.62 -2.10 -2.80
CA LYS A 225 -15.35 -1.51 -2.36
C LYS A 225 -14.46 -1.18 -3.56
N VAL A 226 -13.36 -0.48 -3.34
CA VAL A 226 -12.44 -0.05 -4.39
C VAL A 226 -10.99 -0.27 -3.99
N LEU A 227 -10.14 -0.57 -4.99
CA LEU A 227 -8.69 -0.59 -4.81
C LEU A 227 -8.12 0.81 -5.03
N VAL A 228 -7.34 1.31 -4.07
CA VAL A 228 -6.76 2.65 -4.08
C VAL A 228 -5.27 2.58 -3.80
N ALA A 229 -4.47 3.37 -4.52
CA ALA A 229 -3.05 3.55 -4.19
C ALA A 229 -2.88 4.60 -3.09
N CYS A 230 -2.15 4.26 -2.04
CA CYS A 230 -1.87 5.16 -0.94
C CYS A 230 -0.97 6.32 -1.40
N LYS A 231 -1.40 7.57 -1.19
CA LYS A 231 -0.63 8.76 -1.58
C LYS A 231 0.68 8.94 -0.82
N GLU A 232 0.88 8.24 0.28
CA GLU A 232 2.09 8.34 1.09
C GLU A 232 3.12 7.25 0.76
N CYS A 233 2.71 5.99 0.74
CA CYS A 233 3.61 4.85 0.55
C CYS A 233 3.47 4.17 -0.81
N GLY A 234 2.50 4.55 -1.64
CA GLY A 234 2.22 3.95 -2.94
C GLY A 234 1.53 2.58 -2.88
N ALA A 235 1.41 1.96 -1.71
CA ALA A 235 0.82 0.63 -1.58
C ALA A 235 -0.65 0.63 -1.98
N ILE A 236 -1.07 -0.42 -2.68
CA ILE A 236 -2.47 -0.64 -3.02
C ILE A 236 -3.20 -1.17 -1.79
N PHE A 237 -4.39 -0.65 -1.52
CA PHE A 237 -5.24 -1.09 -0.42
C PHE A 237 -6.71 -1.04 -0.80
N VAL A 238 -7.52 -1.83 -0.09
CA VAL A 238 -8.97 -1.82 -0.23
C VAL A 238 -9.56 -0.66 0.56
N ALA A 239 -10.48 0.08 -0.05
CA ALA A 239 -11.15 1.23 0.56
C ALA A 239 -12.66 1.22 0.28
N GLU A 240 -13.42 1.85 1.15
CA GLU A 240 -14.88 2.03 0.98
C GLU A 240 -15.23 3.02 -0.15
N SER A 241 -14.29 3.86 -0.56
CA SER A 241 -14.50 4.79 -1.67
C SER A 241 -13.19 5.40 -2.16
N LEU A 242 -13.19 5.95 -3.39
CA LEU A 242 -12.07 6.70 -3.97
C LEU A 242 -11.66 7.95 -3.19
N LYS A 243 -12.44 8.38 -2.21
CA LYS A 243 -12.09 9.51 -1.32
C LYS A 243 -11.00 9.14 -0.32
N HIS A 244 -10.81 7.86 -0.02
CA HIS A 244 -9.74 7.38 0.85
C HIS A 244 -8.38 7.51 0.14
N LYS A 245 -7.44 8.21 0.77
CA LYS A 245 -6.14 8.57 0.18
C LYS A 245 -4.96 7.86 0.82
N TYR A 246 -5.16 7.23 1.97
CA TYR A 246 -4.10 6.65 2.79
C TYR A 246 -4.53 5.28 3.32
N CYS A 247 -3.63 4.31 3.22
CA CYS A 247 -3.88 2.93 3.65
C CYS A 247 -3.96 2.76 5.18
N SER A 248 -3.45 3.74 5.93
CA SER A 248 -3.43 3.69 7.39
C SER A 248 -3.36 5.09 8.02
N VAL A 249 -3.67 5.18 9.31
CA VAL A 249 -3.50 6.39 10.12
C VAL A 249 -2.03 6.84 10.13
N LEU A 250 -1.08 5.91 10.14
CA LEU A 250 0.35 6.22 10.08
C LEU A 250 0.73 6.93 8.78
N CYS A 251 0.26 6.45 7.64
CA CYS A 251 0.49 7.11 6.34
C CYS A 251 -0.17 8.48 6.28
N LYS A 252 -1.38 8.61 6.81
CA LYS A 252 -2.06 9.90 6.92
C LYS A 252 -1.26 10.90 7.77
N ASN A 253 -0.77 10.47 8.94
CA ASN A 253 0.02 11.33 9.82
C ASN A 253 1.36 11.73 9.20
N LYS A 254 2.08 10.80 8.56
CA LYS A 254 3.31 11.12 7.81
C LYS A 254 3.07 12.17 6.73
N ALA A 255 1.98 12.06 5.97
CA ALA A 255 1.62 13.05 4.96
C ALA A 255 1.31 14.43 5.56
N ILE A 256 0.60 14.46 6.70
CA ILE A 256 0.31 15.70 7.44
C ILE A 256 1.62 16.34 7.93
N ASP A 257 2.51 15.58 8.53
CA ASP A 257 3.79 16.07 9.06
C ASP A 257 4.72 16.57 7.95
N ARG A 258 4.76 15.86 6.80
CA ARG A 258 5.49 16.31 5.62
C ARG A 258 4.93 17.63 5.11
N ASN A 259 3.62 17.75 4.97
CA ASN A 259 2.97 18.99 4.55
C ASN A 259 3.20 20.13 5.55
N LYS A 260 3.21 19.82 6.86
CA LYS A 260 3.54 20.80 7.89
C LYS A 260 5.00 21.26 7.77
N ARG A 261 5.94 20.34 7.58
CA ARG A 261 7.36 20.68 7.36
C ARG A 261 7.56 21.52 6.12
N ASN A 262 6.94 21.15 5.00
CA ASN A 262 7.02 21.92 3.75
C ASN A 262 6.44 23.33 3.90
N ARG A 263 5.38 23.51 4.70
CA ARG A 263 4.82 24.83 5.01
C ARG A 263 5.73 25.66 5.90
N LEU A 264 6.47 25.03 6.81
CA LEU A 264 7.41 25.70 7.72
C LEU A 264 8.72 26.05 7.00
N SER A 265 9.10 25.31 5.96
CA SER A 265 10.31 25.58 5.16
C SER A 265 10.14 26.74 4.17
N ASP A 266 8.90 27.17 3.87
CA ASP A 266 8.60 28.33 3.05
C ASP A 266 7.97 29.44 3.93
N PRO A 267 8.77 30.46 4.33
CA PRO A 267 8.28 31.55 5.17
C PRO A 267 7.09 32.32 4.57
N ASN A 268 7.06 32.46 3.25
CA ASN A 268 6.00 33.18 2.56
C ASN A 268 4.69 32.39 2.57
N LEU A 269 4.77 31.08 2.34
CA LEU A 269 3.61 30.19 2.43
C LEU A 269 3.10 30.05 3.88
N ALA A 270 4.01 30.04 4.85
CA ALA A 270 3.67 30.04 6.27
C ALA A 270 2.92 31.34 6.64
N ARG A 271 3.42 32.51 6.19
CA ARG A 271 2.78 33.80 6.40
C ARG A 271 1.40 33.88 5.73
N GLN A 272 1.27 33.44 4.47
CA GLN A 272 -0.03 33.33 3.77
C GLN A 272 -1.05 32.52 4.59
N ASN A 273 -0.64 31.33 5.04
CA ASN A 273 -1.53 30.45 5.81
C ASN A 273 -1.96 31.08 7.14
N THR A 274 -1.05 31.81 7.80
CA THR A 274 -1.36 32.53 9.04
C THR A 274 -2.38 33.64 8.78
N LEU A 275 -2.16 34.50 7.80
CA LEU A 275 -3.09 35.54 7.41
C LEU A 275 -4.50 35.00 7.09
N CYS A 276 -4.57 33.96 6.26
CA CYS A 276 -5.85 33.35 5.89
C CYS A 276 -6.56 32.69 7.08
N ARG A 277 -5.80 32.09 8.00
CA ARG A 277 -6.35 31.50 9.23
C ARG A 277 -6.88 32.58 10.18
N ASP A 278 -6.11 33.61 10.39
CA ASP A 278 -6.47 34.69 11.32
C ASP A 278 -7.70 35.46 10.82
N ALA A 279 -7.79 35.70 9.50
CA ALA A 279 -8.99 36.27 8.90
C ALA A 279 -10.22 35.35 9.07
N TYR A 280 -10.05 34.03 8.88
CA TYR A 280 -11.14 33.10 9.10
C TYR A 280 -11.57 33.05 10.57
N GLN A 281 -10.62 33.09 11.52
CA GLN A 281 -10.93 33.07 12.94
C GLN A 281 -11.62 34.37 13.39
N TYR A 282 -11.23 35.51 12.83
CA TYR A 282 -11.89 36.79 13.10
C TYR A 282 -13.38 36.72 12.72
N TRP A 283 -13.69 36.32 11.47
CA TRP A 283 -15.06 36.15 10.99
C TRP A 283 -15.86 35.19 11.84
N PHE A 284 -15.27 34.01 12.09
CA PHE A 284 -15.95 32.96 12.87
C PHE A 284 -16.27 33.42 14.30
N ARG A 285 -15.30 33.96 15.01
CA ARG A 285 -15.48 34.42 16.38
C ARG A 285 -16.48 35.58 16.47
N THR A 286 -16.44 36.48 15.52
CA THR A 286 -17.35 37.64 15.49
C THR A 286 -18.79 37.20 15.26
N ILE A 287 -19.05 36.26 14.36
CA ILE A 287 -20.38 35.72 14.14
C ILE A 287 -20.87 34.87 15.35
N GLU A 288 -20.02 34.05 15.93
CA GLU A 288 -20.39 33.30 17.13
C GLU A 288 -20.69 34.23 18.33
N LYS A 289 -19.93 35.32 18.46
CA LYS A 289 -20.21 36.33 19.47
C LYS A 289 -21.51 37.07 19.20
N ALA A 290 -21.81 37.39 17.95
CA ALA A 290 -23.10 37.97 17.58
C ALA A 290 -24.26 37.05 17.92
N LYS A 291 -24.15 35.77 17.60
CA LYS A 291 -25.13 34.74 17.92
C LYS A 291 -25.34 34.60 19.45
N SER A 292 -24.28 34.53 20.22
CA SER A 292 -24.36 34.36 21.69
C SER A 292 -24.83 35.63 22.42
N SER A 293 -24.79 36.78 21.79
CA SER A 293 -25.23 38.05 22.40
C SER A 293 -26.75 38.21 22.47
N HIS A 294 -27.51 37.38 21.75
CA HIS A 294 -28.97 37.48 21.62
C HIS A 294 -29.49 38.84 21.17
N LYS A 295 -28.62 39.67 20.57
CA LYS A 295 -28.95 41.03 20.07
C LYS A 295 -29.43 41.04 18.63
N TYR A 296 -29.30 39.93 17.93
CA TYR A 296 -29.59 39.79 16.50
C TYR A 296 -30.69 38.73 16.29
N SER A 297 -31.56 38.97 15.33
CA SER A 297 -32.60 38.01 14.96
C SER A 297 -31.97 36.76 14.29
N GLU A 298 -32.77 35.67 14.19
CA GLU A 298 -32.33 34.48 13.49
C GLU A 298 -32.04 34.75 12.01
N GLU A 299 -32.83 35.63 11.38
CA GLU A 299 -32.61 36.05 9.99
C GLU A 299 -31.30 36.81 9.82
N GLN A 300 -31.01 37.74 10.74
CA GLN A 300 -29.73 38.48 10.72
C GLN A 300 -28.52 37.52 10.93
N ILE A 301 -28.65 36.53 11.80
CA ILE A 301 -27.59 35.52 11.98
C ILE A 301 -27.48 34.64 10.73
N ALA A 302 -28.57 34.29 10.03
CA ALA A 302 -28.53 33.56 8.78
C ALA A 302 -27.79 34.38 7.68
N GLU A 303 -28.05 35.67 7.57
CA GLU A 303 -27.35 36.61 6.64
C GLU A 303 -25.84 36.61 6.91
N LEU A 304 -25.43 36.72 8.19
CA LEU A 304 -24.00 36.64 8.56
C LEU A 304 -23.35 35.33 8.17
N ARG A 305 -24.06 34.22 8.30
CA ARG A 305 -23.56 32.89 7.87
C ARG A 305 -23.41 32.81 6.37
N GLU A 306 -24.32 33.35 5.59
CA GLU A 306 -24.17 33.43 4.14
C GLU A 306 -23.00 34.32 3.74
N ALA A 307 -22.79 35.45 4.41
CA ALA A 307 -21.63 36.30 4.21
C ALA A 307 -20.33 35.54 4.53
N MET A 308 -20.31 34.72 5.57
CA MET A 308 -19.18 33.84 5.89
C MET A 308 -18.87 32.82 4.78
N VAL A 309 -19.90 32.28 4.11
CA VAL A 309 -19.70 31.35 2.97
C VAL A 309 -19.09 32.11 1.79
N ARG A 310 -19.53 33.33 1.48
CA ARG A 310 -18.94 34.20 0.46
C ARG A 310 -17.49 34.50 0.79
N PHE A 311 -17.20 34.96 2.01
CA PHE A 311 -15.85 35.22 2.49
C PHE A 311 -14.93 34.00 2.32
N ARG A 312 -15.38 32.79 2.64
CA ARG A 312 -14.57 31.58 2.46
C ARG A 312 -14.15 31.37 0.99
N LYS A 313 -15.04 31.62 0.04
CA LYS A 313 -14.75 31.54 -1.39
C LYS A 313 -13.71 32.56 -1.80
N ASP A 314 -13.91 33.82 -1.41
CA ASP A 314 -13.03 34.96 -1.75
C ASP A 314 -11.63 34.79 -1.15
N LYS A 315 -11.55 34.38 0.12
CA LYS A 315 -10.29 34.03 0.78
C LYS A 315 -9.53 32.94 0.02
N ASN A 316 -10.22 31.92 -0.48
CA ASN A 316 -9.57 30.82 -1.22
C ASN A 316 -9.09 31.30 -2.60
N ILE A 317 -9.82 32.20 -3.25
CA ILE A 317 -9.42 32.85 -4.51
C ILE A 317 -8.16 33.72 -4.28
N LEU A 318 -8.16 34.55 -3.26
CA LEU A 318 -7.01 35.38 -2.89
C LEU A 318 -5.77 34.52 -2.58
N ALA A 319 -5.94 33.47 -1.80
CA ALA A 319 -4.88 32.54 -1.49
C ALA A 319 -4.34 31.80 -2.74
N LYS A 320 -5.18 31.54 -3.75
CA LYS A 320 -4.75 30.97 -5.04
C LYS A 320 -3.98 32.01 -5.87
N LYS A 321 -4.47 33.25 -5.96
CA LYS A 321 -3.79 34.36 -6.66
C LYS A 321 -2.38 34.59 -6.10
N TYR A 322 -2.24 34.59 -4.78
CA TYR A 322 -0.92 34.69 -4.16
C TYR A 322 0.02 33.56 -4.54
N ARG A 323 -0.46 32.31 -4.49
CA ARG A 323 0.34 31.14 -4.87
C ARG A 323 0.75 31.11 -6.34
N ASN A 324 -0.05 31.77 -7.20
CA ASN A 324 0.26 31.94 -8.61
C ASN A 324 1.14 33.16 -8.88
N ASN A 325 1.61 33.89 -7.84
CA ASN A 325 2.34 35.17 -7.94
C ASN A 325 1.57 36.29 -8.65
N GLU A 326 0.23 36.25 -8.66
CA GLU A 326 -0.62 37.28 -9.23
C GLU A 326 -0.78 38.48 -8.29
N ILE A 327 -0.60 38.26 -6.99
CA ILE A 327 -0.61 39.30 -5.95
C ILE A 327 0.52 39.07 -4.96
N THR A 328 0.99 40.16 -4.34
CA THR A 328 1.99 40.13 -3.27
C THR A 328 1.39 39.75 -1.91
N ILE A 329 2.25 39.44 -0.94
CA ILE A 329 1.81 39.12 0.44
C ILE A 329 1.12 40.31 1.11
N ASN A 330 1.56 41.54 0.79
CA ASN A 330 0.96 42.76 1.33
C ASN A 330 -0.42 43.03 0.71
N GLU A 331 -0.59 42.81 -0.58
CA GLU A 331 -1.90 42.88 -1.24
C GLU A 331 -2.87 41.83 -0.69
N LEU A 332 -2.40 40.60 -0.46
CA LEU A 332 -3.20 39.56 0.19
C LEU A 332 -3.64 40.03 1.59
N GLN A 333 -2.71 40.52 2.40
CA GLN A 333 -3.00 41.01 3.74
C GLN A 333 -4.04 42.15 3.72
N ASN A 334 -3.84 43.13 2.87
CA ASN A 334 -4.75 44.27 2.73
C ASN A 334 -6.15 43.85 2.26
N ALA A 335 -6.21 42.91 1.32
CA ALA A 335 -7.49 42.36 0.85
C ALA A 335 -8.24 41.62 1.96
N LEU A 336 -7.53 40.84 2.79
CA LEU A 336 -8.15 40.13 3.92
C LEU A 336 -8.61 41.09 5.02
N VAL A 337 -7.83 42.15 5.33
CA VAL A 337 -8.21 43.17 6.32
C VAL A 337 -9.49 43.91 5.88
N LYS A 338 -9.61 44.28 4.61
CA LYS A 338 -10.85 44.89 4.08
C LYS A 338 -12.10 44.06 4.29
N THR A 339 -11.95 42.75 4.40
CA THR A 339 -13.10 41.88 4.71
C THR A 339 -13.60 42.03 6.15
N TYR A 340 -12.76 42.51 7.07
CA TYR A 340 -13.18 42.85 8.45
C TYR A 340 -14.13 44.04 8.47
N ASP A 341 -13.76 45.09 7.72
CA ASP A 341 -14.58 46.27 7.60
C ASP A 341 -15.97 45.95 7.02
N VAL A 342 -16.04 45.01 6.08
CA VAL A 342 -17.29 44.52 5.53
C VAL A 342 -18.16 43.84 6.61
N LEU A 343 -17.56 42.96 7.43
CA LEU A 343 -18.29 42.27 8.49
C LEU A 343 -18.75 43.22 9.58
N ASP A 344 -17.87 44.13 9.99
CA ASP A 344 -18.16 45.12 11.03
C ASP A 344 -19.26 46.07 10.55
N GLY A 345 -19.21 46.53 9.29
CA GLY A 345 -20.26 47.35 8.67
C GLY A 345 -21.62 46.62 8.56
N MET A 346 -21.65 45.30 8.35
CA MET A 346 -22.88 44.51 8.41
C MET A 346 -23.47 44.51 9.83
N LEU A 347 -22.63 44.26 10.83
CA LEU A 347 -23.07 44.26 12.23
C LEU A 347 -23.60 45.62 12.69
N GLU A 348 -22.94 46.70 12.31
CA GLU A 348 -23.44 48.06 12.61
C GLU A 348 -24.79 48.36 11.97
N LYS A 349 -24.97 47.98 10.69
CA LYS A 349 -26.27 48.12 10.02
C LYS A 349 -27.38 47.36 10.72
N MET A 350 -27.12 46.09 11.11
CA MET A 350 -28.07 45.26 11.81
C MET A 350 -28.42 45.76 13.21
N GLN A 351 -27.56 46.57 13.85
CA GLN A 351 -27.84 47.19 15.15
C GLN A 351 -28.66 48.47 15.06
N ARG A 352 -28.64 49.14 13.90
CA ARG A 352 -29.37 50.39 13.68
C ARG A 352 -30.77 50.19 13.12
N GLY A 353 -31.05 49.05 12.56
CA GLY A 353 -32.38 48.68 12.04
C GLY A 353 -33.15 47.81 13.03
#